data_c3a157e9ab2d5f5e9ebc856791918f90
#
_entry.id   c3a157e9ab2d5f5e9ebc856791918f90
#
_cell.length_a   1.000
_cell.length_b   1.000
_cell.length_c   1.000
_cell.angle_alpha   90.00
_cell.angle_beta   90.00
_cell.angle_gamma   90.00
#
_symmetry.space_group_name_H-M   'P 1'
#
loop_
_entity.id
_entity.type
_entity.pdbx_description
1 polymer ?
#
loop_
_entity_poly.entity_id
_entity_poly.type
_entity_poly.pdbx_seq_one_letter_code
_entity_poly.pdbx_strand_id
1 'polypeptide(L)'
;MPAQIIDGNALSRQLRAEVASRAAALTTQGHRPGLAVILVGADPASAVYVRNKVKACEDSGVRSVFEKYEADLSETALLERIAALNADPAIHGILVQMPLPKHIDPHKVIEAIATEKDVDGYSVLSAGELMAGLPGFRPCTPYGCMKLIESTGQSLKGKHAVVIGRSNTVGKPMALLLLQAHATVTVCHSGTPDLAHHTRQ
;
A
#
# COMPACT_ATOMS: atom_id res chain seq x y z
N MET A 1 -23.93 3.27 -24.45
CA MET A 1 -22.61 2.73 -24.88
C MET A 1 -22.28 1.53 -24.01
N PRO A 2 -21.68 0.45 -24.51
CA PRO A 2 -21.24 -0.66 -23.68
C PRO A 2 -20.20 -0.21 -22.67
N ALA A 3 -20.18 -0.85 -21.50
CA ALA A 3 -19.18 -0.57 -20.46
C ALA A 3 -17.78 -0.96 -20.95
N GLN A 4 -16.78 -0.13 -20.63
CA GLN A 4 -15.38 -0.45 -20.88
C GLN A 4 -14.83 -1.23 -19.69
N ILE A 5 -14.17 -2.35 -19.94
CA ILE A 5 -13.48 -3.12 -18.93
C ILE A 5 -12.11 -2.51 -18.66
N ILE A 6 -11.83 -2.22 -17.40
CA ILE A 6 -10.49 -1.85 -16.94
C ILE A 6 -9.76 -3.13 -16.54
N ASP A 7 -8.82 -3.59 -17.37
CA ASP A 7 -8.06 -4.82 -17.12
C ASP A 7 -6.90 -4.57 -16.13
N GLY A 8 -7.17 -4.80 -14.85
CA GLY A 8 -6.17 -4.68 -13.78
C GLY A 8 -4.98 -5.65 -13.93
N ASN A 9 -5.18 -6.82 -14.57
CA ASN A 9 -4.08 -7.75 -14.81
C ASN A 9 -3.13 -7.23 -15.89
N ALA A 10 -3.67 -6.64 -16.96
CA ALA A 10 -2.85 -6.02 -18.01
C ALA A 10 -2.03 -4.85 -17.43
N LEU A 11 -2.68 -3.94 -16.69
CA LEU A 11 -2.01 -2.82 -16.04
C LEU A 11 -0.94 -3.31 -15.04
N SER A 12 -1.23 -4.32 -14.23
CA SER A 12 -0.27 -4.88 -13.29
C SER A 12 0.97 -5.46 -13.99
N ARG A 13 0.81 -6.14 -15.13
CA ARG A 13 1.96 -6.64 -15.92
C ARG A 13 2.82 -5.50 -16.45
N GLN A 14 2.18 -4.44 -16.98
CA GLN A 14 2.89 -3.26 -17.45
C GLN A 14 3.70 -2.60 -16.33
N LEU A 15 3.08 -2.29 -15.19
CA LEU A 15 3.74 -1.65 -14.06
C LEU A 15 4.89 -2.51 -13.50
N ARG A 16 4.74 -3.83 -13.45
CA ARG A 16 5.82 -4.72 -13.01
C ARG A 16 6.99 -4.71 -13.99
N ALA A 17 6.74 -4.64 -15.30
CA ALA A 17 7.82 -4.53 -16.29
C ALA A 17 8.59 -3.20 -16.13
N GLU A 18 7.89 -2.09 -15.87
CA GLU A 18 8.51 -0.80 -15.58
C GLU A 18 9.36 -0.85 -14.31
N VAL A 19 8.84 -1.47 -13.23
CA VAL A 19 9.57 -1.67 -11.97
C VAL A 19 10.80 -2.55 -12.20
N ALA A 20 10.68 -3.64 -12.96
CA ALA A 20 11.79 -4.54 -13.27
C ALA A 20 12.93 -3.80 -14.02
N SER A 21 12.60 -2.96 -14.99
CA SER A 21 13.57 -2.14 -15.70
C SER A 21 14.30 -1.18 -14.76
N ARG A 22 13.58 -0.50 -13.87
CA ARG A 22 14.16 0.41 -12.88
C ARG A 22 15.02 -0.32 -11.85
N ALA A 23 14.57 -1.48 -11.37
CA ALA A 23 15.33 -2.31 -10.43
C ALA A 23 16.63 -2.83 -11.05
N ALA A 24 16.60 -3.24 -12.33
CA ALA A 24 17.79 -3.64 -13.07
C ALA A 24 18.79 -2.47 -13.20
N ALA A 25 18.33 -1.27 -13.55
CA ALA A 25 19.17 -0.08 -13.66
C ALA A 25 19.85 0.28 -12.32
N LEU A 26 19.13 0.21 -11.21
CA LEU A 26 19.69 0.43 -9.87
C LEU A 26 20.69 -0.67 -9.50
N THR A 27 20.40 -1.91 -9.84
CA THR A 27 21.28 -3.06 -9.55
C THR A 27 22.61 -2.95 -10.29
N THR A 28 22.61 -2.47 -11.54
CA THR A 28 23.86 -2.23 -12.30
C THR A 28 24.72 -1.12 -11.69
N GLN A 29 24.11 -0.23 -10.89
CA GLN A 29 24.82 0.81 -10.13
C GLN A 29 25.27 0.33 -8.74
N GLY A 30 25.07 -0.95 -8.41
CA GLY A 30 25.42 -1.52 -7.11
C GLY A 30 24.32 -1.41 -6.04
N HIS A 31 23.13 -0.88 -6.39
CA HIS A 31 22.03 -0.64 -5.45
C HIS A 31 20.82 -1.54 -5.76
N ARG A 32 20.92 -2.83 -5.46
CA ARG A 32 19.79 -3.73 -5.65
C ARG A 32 18.67 -3.41 -4.65
N PRO A 33 17.44 -3.05 -5.10
CA PRO A 33 16.32 -2.80 -4.21
C PRO A 33 15.99 -4.02 -3.35
N GLY A 34 15.72 -3.82 -2.06
CA GLY A 34 15.37 -4.87 -1.10
C GLY A 34 14.10 -4.55 -0.34
N LEU A 35 13.18 -5.53 -0.29
CA LEU A 35 11.92 -5.48 0.48
C LEU A 35 11.91 -6.58 1.53
N ALA A 36 11.74 -6.21 2.79
CA ALA A 36 11.43 -7.14 3.86
C ALA A 36 9.91 -7.29 4.02
N VAL A 37 9.44 -8.52 4.07
CA VAL A 37 8.02 -8.86 4.26
C VAL A 37 7.90 -9.75 5.49
N ILE A 38 7.20 -9.29 6.51
CA ILE A 38 6.98 -10.03 7.75
C ILE A 38 5.54 -10.53 7.79
N LEU A 39 5.35 -11.81 8.11
CA LEU A 39 4.07 -12.45 8.38
C LEU A 39 4.09 -13.06 9.77
N VAL A 40 3.17 -12.66 10.64
CA VAL A 40 3.00 -13.25 11.98
C VAL A 40 1.70 -14.04 12.02
N GLY A 41 1.82 -15.33 12.36
CA GLY A 41 0.70 -16.25 12.41
C GLY A 41 0.43 -16.96 11.09
N ALA A 42 -0.75 -17.59 11.00
CA ALA A 42 -1.10 -18.53 9.94
C ALA A 42 -2.43 -18.17 9.22
N ASP A 43 -2.80 -16.88 9.14
CA ASP A 43 -4.00 -16.48 8.42
C ASP A 43 -3.88 -16.86 6.92
N PRO A 44 -4.81 -17.69 6.38
CA PRO A 44 -4.69 -18.21 5.02
C PRO A 44 -4.74 -17.11 3.95
N ALA A 45 -5.53 -16.06 4.16
CA ALA A 45 -5.62 -14.95 3.21
C ALA A 45 -4.30 -14.18 3.16
N SER A 46 -3.73 -13.87 4.32
CA SER A 46 -2.42 -13.21 4.45
C SER A 46 -1.31 -14.02 3.77
N ALA A 47 -1.32 -15.35 3.92
CA ALA A 47 -0.33 -16.23 3.29
C ALA A 47 -0.37 -16.16 1.74
N VAL A 48 -1.58 -16.05 1.15
CA VAL A 48 -1.74 -15.90 -0.31
C VAL A 48 -1.20 -14.53 -0.76
N TYR A 49 -1.53 -13.46 -0.05
CA TYR A 49 -1.04 -12.11 -0.37
C TYR A 49 0.48 -12.01 -0.31
N VAL A 50 1.07 -12.55 0.75
CA VAL A 50 2.54 -12.54 0.92
C VAL A 50 3.23 -13.34 -0.18
N ARG A 51 2.75 -14.54 -0.50
CA ARG A 51 3.30 -15.34 -1.61
C ARG A 51 3.29 -14.58 -2.94
N ASN A 52 2.19 -13.88 -3.24
CA ASN A 52 2.09 -13.08 -4.45
C ASN A 52 3.05 -11.87 -4.44
N LYS A 53 3.28 -11.25 -3.27
CA LYS A 53 4.23 -10.15 -3.09
C LYS A 53 5.67 -10.64 -3.31
N VAL A 54 6.05 -11.74 -2.67
CA VAL A 54 7.39 -12.35 -2.84
C VAL A 54 7.64 -12.68 -4.31
N LYS A 55 6.70 -13.35 -4.96
CA LYS A 55 6.81 -13.66 -6.39
C LYS A 55 6.93 -12.39 -7.25
N ALA A 56 6.15 -11.36 -6.96
CA ALA A 56 6.24 -10.10 -7.69
C ALA A 56 7.60 -9.40 -7.53
N CYS A 57 8.22 -9.49 -6.34
CA CYS A 57 9.57 -9.01 -6.11
C CYS A 57 10.59 -9.78 -6.96
N GLU A 58 10.52 -11.12 -6.93
CA GLU A 58 11.41 -11.98 -7.73
C GLU A 58 11.29 -11.68 -9.23
N ASP A 59 10.06 -11.64 -9.75
CA ASP A 59 9.75 -11.34 -11.16
C ASP A 59 10.27 -9.92 -11.57
N SER A 60 10.38 -9.00 -10.62
CA SER A 60 10.83 -7.61 -10.84
C SER A 60 12.29 -7.36 -10.46
N GLY A 61 13.06 -8.38 -10.10
CA GLY A 61 14.47 -8.23 -9.72
C GLY A 61 14.74 -7.57 -8.35
N VAL A 62 13.67 -7.33 -7.57
CA VAL A 62 13.75 -6.82 -6.20
C VAL A 62 14.14 -7.97 -5.27
N ARG A 63 15.15 -7.75 -4.40
CA ARG A 63 15.49 -8.71 -3.33
C ARG A 63 14.31 -8.80 -2.35
N SER A 64 13.73 -9.98 -2.18
CA SER A 64 12.71 -10.24 -1.17
C SER A 64 13.33 -10.95 0.03
N VAL A 65 13.14 -10.37 1.22
CA VAL A 65 13.45 -10.99 2.51
C VAL A 65 12.13 -11.32 3.17
N PHE A 66 11.70 -12.58 3.06
CA PHE A 66 10.46 -13.03 3.66
C PHE A 66 10.72 -13.72 4.99
N GLU A 67 10.02 -13.25 6.02
CA GLU A 67 10.10 -13.80 7.37
C GLU A 67 8.71 -14.18 7.86
N LYS A 68 8.57 -15.45 8.27
CA LYS A 68 7.34 -15.95 8.87
C LYS A 68 7.60 -16.30 10.32
N TYR A 69 6.73 -15.82 11.18
CA TYR A 69 6.76 -16.08 12.62
C TYR A 69 5.47 -16.76 13.07
N GLU A 70 5.55 -17.54 14.13
CA GLU A 70 4.39 -18.15 14.75
C GLU A 70 3.51 -17.10 15.45
N ALA A 71 2.25 -17.47 15.71
CA ALA A 71 1.26 -16.55 16.25
C ALA A 71 1.53 -16.08 17.68
N ASP A 72 2.42 -16.75 18.41
CA ASP A 72 2.84 -16.44 19.77
C ASP A 72 4.07 -15.52 19.86
N LEU A 73 4.59 -15.06 18.70
CA LEU A 73 5.67 -14.07 18.69
C LEU A 73 5.32 -12.87 19.56
N SER A 74 6.21 -12.48 20.49
CA SER A 74 5.98 -11.31 21.34
C SER A 74 6.08 -10.00 20.54
N GLU A 75 5.31 -8.97 20.98
CA GLU A 75 5.40 -7.61 20.43
C GLU A 75 6.84 -7.09 20.47
N THR A 76 7.53 -7.28 21.60
CA THR A 76 8.92 -6.84 21.77
C THR A 76 9.84 -7.46 20.72
N ALA A 77 9.77 -8.77 20.48
CA ALA A 77 10.62 -9.44 19.51
C ALA A 77 10.33 -8.94 18.08
N LEU A 78 9.06 -8.67 17.74
CA LEU A 78 8.71 -8.07 16.45
C LEU A 78 9.28 -6.66 16.30
N LEU A 79 9.19 -5.83 17.32
CA LEU A 79 9.72 -4.46 17.30
C LEU A 79 11.25 -4.43 17.20
N GLU A 80 11.95 -5.32 17.91
CA GLU A 80 13.41 -5.50 17.80
C GLU A 80 13.79 -5.91 16.37
N ARG A 81 13.01 -6.82 15.76
CA ARG A 81 13.27 -7.22 14.38
C ARG A 81 13.08 -6.08 13.38
N ILE A 82 12.03 -5.28 13.56
CA ILE A 82 11.80 -4.08 12.72
C ILE A 82 12.95 -3.08 12.89
N ALA A 83 13.43 -2.85 14.11
CA ALA A 83 14.58 -1.98 14.36
C ALA A 83 15.84 -2.46 13.61
N ALA A 84 16.10 -3.78 13.61
CA ALA A 84 17.21 -4.36 12.85
C ALA A 84 17.05 -4.18 11.33
N LEU A 85 15.83 -4.32 10.79
CA LEU A 85 15.55 -4.09 9.37
C LEU A 85 15.63 -2.61 9.00
N ASN A 86 15.24 -1.69 9.90
CA ASN A 86 15.45 -0.26 9.72
C ASN A 86 16.93 0.08 9.57
N ALA A 87 17.79 -0.57 10.35
CA ALA A 87 19.23 -0.34 10.32
C ALA A 87 19.95 -1.05 9.15
N ASP A 88 19.33 -2.02 8.49
CA ASP A 88 19.93 -2.75 7.37
C ASP A 88 19.93 -1.89 6.08
N PRO A 89 21.11 -1.50 5.55
CA PRO A 89 21.21 -0.70 4.33
C PRO A 89 20.82 -1.49 3.06
N ALA A 90 20.67 -2.81 3.13
CA ALA A 90 20.22 -3.63 2.01
C ALA A 90 18.69 -3.77 1.96
N ILE A 91 17.97 -3.24 2.96
CA ILE A 91 16.52 -3.20 3.03
C ILE A 91 16.05 -1.76 2.80
N HIS A 92 15.30 -1.57 1.73
CA HIS A 92 14.80 -0.26 1.30
C HIS A 92 13.29 -0.08 1.55
N GLY A 93 12.61 -1.17 1.90
CA GLY A 93 11.21 -1.16 2.28
C GLY A 93 10.90 -2.28 3.26
N ILE A 94 9.98 -2.01 4.19
CA ILE A 94 9.51 -2.97 5.19
C ILE A 94 7.99 -3.03 5.10
N LEU A 95 7.46 -4.25 5.08
CA LEU A 95 6.04 -4.53 5.08
C LEU A 95 5.73 -5.56 6.15
N VAL A 96 4.87 -5.21 7.09
CA VAL A 96 4.33 -6.14 8.08
C VAL A 96 2.89 -6.45 7.70
N GLN A 97 2.64 -7.71 7.34
CA GLN A 97 1.32 -8.13 6.83
C GLN A 97 0.27 -8.10 7.93
N MET A 98 -0.77 -7.31 7.71
CA MET A 98 -1.95 -7.27 8.58
C MET A 98 -2.98 -8.35 8.18
N PRO A 99 -3.81 -8.84 9.11
CA PRO A 99 -3.85 -8.48 10.53
C PRO A 99 -2.76 -9.17 11.36
N LEU A 100 -2.42 -8.57 12.50
CA LEU A 100 -1.53 -9.16 13.51
C LEU A 100 -2.33 -9.91 14.59
N PRO A 101 -1.68 -10.85 15.35
CA PRO A 101 -2.25 -11.44 16.54
C PRO A 101 -2.70 -10.37 17.56
N LYS A 102 -3.78 -10.65 18.31
CA LYS A 102 -4.45 -9.65 19.19
C LYS A 102 -3.57 -9.04 20.28
N HIS A 103 -2.51 -9.73 20.69
CA HIS A 103 -1.58 -9.25 21.72
C HIS A 103 -0.49 -8.30 21.19
N ILE A 104 -0.43 -8.10 19.89
CA ILE A 104 0.49 -7.15 19.24
C ILE A 104 -0.31 -5.93 18.79
N ASP A 105 0.09 -4.75 19.25
CA ASP A 105 -0.52 -3.49 18.84
C ASP A 105 -0.07 -3.09 17.42
N PRO A 106 -0.99 -3.10 16.42
CA PRO A 106 -0.63 -2.75 15.06
C PRO A 106 -0.15 -1.30 14.90
N HIS A 107 -0.59 -0.38 15.75
CA HIS A 107 -0.14 1.00 15.69
C HIS A 107 1.33 1.13 16.08
N LYS A 108 1.75 0.45 17.15
CA LYS A 108 3.16 0.44 17.54
C LYS A 108 4.05 -0.17 16.47
N VAL A 109 3.58 -1.25 15.82
CA VAL A 109 4.31 -1.92 14.75
C VAL A 109 4.46 -1.01 13.54
N ILE A 110 3.40 -0.33 13.11
CA ILE A 110 3.44 0.62 12.00
C ILE A 110 4.39 1.78 12.30
N GLU A 111 4.29 2.38 13.48
CA GLU A 111 5.12 3.52 13.87
C GLU A 111 6.60 3.15 14.13
N ALA A 112 6.89 1.86 14.34
CA ALA A 112 8.27 1.39 14.48
C ALA A 112 9.00 1.27 13.14
N ILE A 113 8.29 1.23 12.02
CA ILE A 113 8.91 1.22 10.68
C ILE A 113 9.40 2.64 10.37
N ALA A 114 10.66 2.76 9.97
CA ALA A 114 11.21 4.04 9.52
C ALA A 114 10.41 4.56 8.31
N THR A 115 10.02 5.83 8.32
CA THR A 115 9.10 6.40 7.33
C THR A 115 9.60 6.23 5.90
N GLU A 116 10.90 6.35 5.69
CA GLU A 116 11.55 6.12 4.39
C GLU A 116 11.53 4.66 3.94
N LYS A 117 11.11 3.73 4.82
CA LYS A 117 10.94 2.30 4.54
C LYS A 117 9.48 1.83 4.68
N ASP A 118 8.55 2.71 5.07
CA ASP A 118 7.12 2.44 5.20
C ASP A 118 6.43 2.35 3.82
N VAL A 119 6.69 1.26 3.11
CA VAL A 119 6.18 1.09 1.74
C VAL A 119 4.65 0.93 1.64
N ASP A 120 3.98 0.63 2.74
CA ASP A 120 2.51 0.62 2.80
C ASP A 120 1.91 2.02 3.04
N GLY A 121 2.73 3.00 3.47
CA GLY A 121 2.30 4.38 3.73
C GLY A 121 1.28 4.49 4.86
N TYR A 122 1.41 3.68 5.92
CA TYR A 122 0.43 3.61 7.01
C TYR A 122 0.82 4.43 8.24
N SER A 123 2.08 4.85 8.36
CA SER A 123 2.54 5.67 9.49
C SER A 123 1.82 7.03 9.53
N VAL A 124 1.78 7.63 10.70
CA VAL A 124 1.19 8.96 10.89
C VAL A 124 1.91 9.99 10.02
N LEU A 125 3.24 9.86 9.87
CA LEU A 125 4.01 10.77 9.02
C LEU A 125 3.66 10.61 7.54
N SER A 126 3.59 9.38 7.01
CA SER A 126 3.14 9.11 5.63
C SER A 126 1.72 9.64 5.37
N ALA A 127 0.82 9.47 6.35
CA ALA A 127 -0.53 10.03 6.26
C ALA A 127 -0.54 11.57 6.26
N GLY A 128 0.33 12.21 7.05
CA GLY A 128 0.53 13.64 7.09
C GLY A 128 1.09 14.19 5.76
N GLU A 129 2.09 13.53 5.19
CA GLU A 129 2.66 13.86 3.89
C GLU A 129 1.61 13.76 2.77
N LEU A 130 0.78 12.70 2.79
CA LEU A 130 -0.33 12.57 1.85
C LEU A 130 -1.33 13.72 2.01
N MET A 131 -1.72 14.06 3.24
CA MET A 131 -2.67 15.15 3.51
C MET A 131 -2.12 16.51 3.06
N ALA A 132 -0.83 16.76 3.29
CA ALA A 132 -0.16 18.00 2.91
C ALA A 132 0.22 18.08 1.42
N GLY A 133 0.04 17.00 0.64
CA GLY A 133 0.45 16.95 -0.75
C GLY A 133 1.97 16.87 -0.94
N LEU A 134 2.71 16.47 0.10
CA LEU A 134 4.15 16.31 0.06
C LEU A 134 4.55 14.96 -0.58
N PRO A 135 5.77 14.83 -1.12
CA PRO A 135 6.29 13.54 -1.56
C PRO A 135 6.36 12.54 -0.39
N GLY A 136 6.07 11.28 -0.64
CA GLY A 136 6.11 10.22 0.36
C GLY A 136 5.40 8.97 -0.13
N PHE A 137 5.38 7.91 0.67
CA PHE A 137 4.66 6.70 0.34
C PHE A 137 3.15 6.91 0.43
N ARG A 138 2.42 6.21 -0.40
CA ARG A 138 0.95 6.24 -0.47
C ARG A 138 0.42 4.84 -0.19
N PRO A 139 -0.69 4.68 0.55
CA PRO A 139 -1.31 3.37 0.73
C PRO A 139 -1.55 2.69 -0.61
N CYS A 140 -1.08 1.43 -0.73
CA CYS A 140 -0.99 0.73 -2.02
C CYS A 140 -2.35 0.54 -2.68
N THR A 141 -3.42 0.23 -1.91
CA THR A 141 -4.77 0.00 -2.48
C THR A 141 -5.35 1.26 -3.11
N PRO A 142 -5.47 2.41 -2.43
CA PRO A 142 -5.98 3.63 -3.06
C PRO A 142 -5.05 4.12 -4.19
N TYR A 143 -3.73 3.98 -4.05
CA TYR A 143 -2.81 4.34 -5.13
C TYR A 143 -3.01 3.45 -6.37
N GLY A 144 -3.24 2.15 -6.18
CA GLY A 144 -3.60 1.24 -7.27
C GLY A 144 -4.93 1.59 -7.94
N CYS A 145 -5.93 2.04 -7.17
CA CYS A 145 -7.18 2.56 -7.72
C CYS A 145 -6.94 3.79 -8.59
N MET A 146 -6.07 4.72 -8.17
CA MET A 146 -5.70 5.88 -9.00
C MET A 146 -5.02 5.44 -10.30
N LYS A 147 -4.13 4.45 -10.27
CA LYS A 147 -3.50 3.89 -11.48
C LYS A 147 -4.52 3.28 -12.45
N LEU A 148 -5.52 2.59 -11.94
CA LEU A 148 -6.63 2.06 -12.75
C LEU A 148 -7.46 3.18 -13.39
N ILE A 149 -7.76 4.24 -12.65
CA ILE A 149 -8.49 5.40 -13.17
C ILE A 149 -7.64 6.12 -14.21
N GLU A 150 -6.37 6.38 -13.95
CA GLU A 150 -5.43 7.00 -14.90
C GLU A 150 -5.34 6.22 -16.21
N SER A 151 -5.36 4.88 -16.15
CA SER A 151 -5.29 4.02 -17.34
C SER A 151 -6.50 4.19 -18.30
N THR A 152 -7.60 4.77 -17.81
CA THR A 152 -8.76 5.09 -18.69
C THR A 152 -8.55 6.33 -19.56
N GLY A 153 -7.51 7.13 -19.28
CA GLY A 153 -7.27 8.41 -19.94
C GLY A 153 -8.25 9.52 -19.54
N GLN A 154 -9.17 9.28 -18.60
CA GLN A 154 -10.13 10.28 -18.18
C GLN A 154 -9.54 11.23 -17.13
N SER A 155 -9.75 12.53 -17.32
CA SER A 155 -9.40 13.53 -16.32
C SER A 155 -10.40 13.50 -15.15
N LEU A 156 -9.88 13.53 -13.93
CA LEU A 156 -10.67 13.66 -12.70
C LEU A 156 -11.03 15.11 -12.38
N LYS A 157 -10.38 16.08 -13.03
CA LYS A 157 -10.62 17.51 -12.80
C LYS A 157 -12.09 17.85 -13.04
N GLY A 158 -12.73 18.39 -11.99
CA GLY A 158 -14.14 18.79 -12.02
C GLY A 158 -15.14 17.63 -11.96
N LYS A 159 -14.69 16.38 -11.81
CA LYS A 159 -15.58 15.23 -11.59
C LYS A 159 -16.03 15.17 -10.12
N HIS A 160 -17.20 14.59 -9.90
CA HIS A 160 -17.67 14.23 -8.56
C HIS A 160 -17.33 12.76 -8.28
N ALA A 161 -16.72 12.50 -7.15
CA ALA A 161 -16.35 11.17 -6.69
C ALA A 161 -16.99 10.86 -5.33
N VAL A 162 -17.59 9.70 -5.22
CA VAL A 162 -18.16 9.22 -3.95
C VAL A 162 -17.33 8.06 -3.43
N VAL A 163 -16.71 8.24 -2.26
CA VAL A 163 -15.90 7.22 -1.58
C VAL A 163 -16.75 6.60 -0.47
N ILE A 164 -16.98 5.30 -0.54
CA ILE A 164 -17.71 4.55 0.49
C ILE A 164 -16.70 3.84 1.39
N GLY A 165 -16.51 4.37 2.58
CA GLY A 165 -15.55 3.92 3.58
C GLY A 165 -14.62 5.04 4.05
N ARG A 166 -14.14 4.91 5.31
CA ARG A 166 -13.28 5.91 5.95
C ARG A 166 -12.14 5.31 6.76
N SER A 167 -11.65 4.14 6.34
CA SER A 167 -10.47 3.54 6.98
C SER A 167 -9.23 4.39 6.75
N ASN A 168 -8.26 4.30 7.67
CA ASN A 168 -6.99 5.00 7.54
C ASN A 168 -6.15 4.45 6.38
N THR A 169 -6.35 3.19 6.03
CA THR A 169 -5.57 2.48 5.00
C THR A 169 -6.13 2.60 3.59
N VAL A 170 -7.44 2.87 3.43
CA VAL A 170 -8.07 2.92 2.09
C VAL A 170 -8.95 4.16 1.92
N GLY A 171 -10.02 4.32 2.71
CA GLY A 171 -11.05 5.32 2.44
C GLY A 171 -10.56 6.76 2.54
N LYS A 172 -9.88 7.12 3.62
CA LYS A 172 -9.30 8.46 3.79
C LYS A 172 -8.21 8.75 2.76
N PRO A 173 -7.22 7.86 2.54
CA PRO A 173 -6.22 8.08 1.50
C PRO A 173 -6.82 8.19 0.10
N MET A 174 -7.83 7.38 -0.23
CA MET A 174 -8.52 7.47 -1.54
C MET A 174 -9.15 8.85 -1.73
N ALA A 175 -9.85 9.36 -0.71
CA ALA A 175 -10.47 10.68 -0.75
C ALA A 175 -9.42 11.79 -0.97
N LEU A 176 -8.28 11.71 -0.29
CA LEU A 176 -7.19 12.67 -0.44
C LEU A 176 -6.57 12.62 -1.84
N LEU A 177 -6.31 11.43 -2.38
CA LEU A 177 -5.76 11.27 -3.73
C LEU A 177 -6.71 11.81 -4.81
N LEU A 178 -8.01 11.56 -4.69
CA LEU A 178 -9.03 12.12 -5.59
C LEU A 178 -9.10 13.65 -5.50
N LEU A 179 -9.03 14.20 -4.27
CA LEU A 179 -9.01 15.64 -4.05
C LEU A 179 -7.77 16.28 -4.70
N GLN A 180 -6.60 15.68 -4.52
CA GLN A 180 -5.35 16.14 -5.16
C GLN A 180 -5.41 16.07 -6.69
N ALA A 181 -6.20 15.12 -7.23
CA ALA A 181 -6.49 15.04 -8.67
C ALA A 181 -7.61 16.00 -9.15
N HIS A 182 -7.97 16.99 -8.29
CA HIS A 182 -8.98 18.02 -8.57
C HIS A 182 -10.42 17.51 -8.72
N ALA A 183 -10.76 16.37 -8.13
CA ALA A 183 -12.14 15.91 -8.01
C ALA A 183 -12.84 16.59 -6.83
N THR A 184 -14.17 16.77 -6.92
CA THR A 184 -15.01 17.02 -5.75
C THR A 184 -15.32 15.69 -5.08
N VAL A 185 -15.10 15.57 -3.78
CA VAL A 185 -15.16 14.27 -3.10
C VAL A 185 -16.22 14.28 -2.00
N THR A 186 -17.14 13.32 -2.07
CA THR A 186 -18.07 12.98 -0.98
C THR A 186 -17.61 11.68 -0.32
N VAL A 187 -17.46 11.68 1.02
CA VAL A 187 -17.09 10.48 1.78
C VAL A 187 -18.30 9.98 2.55
N CYS A 188 -18.73 8.77 2.24
CA CYS A 188 -19.83 8.06 2.91
C CYS A 188 -19.28 6.93 3.79
N HIS A 189 -20.00 6.59 4.85
CA HIS A 189 -19.62 5.54 5.79
C HIS A 189 -20.86 4.93 6.48
N SER A 190 -20.68 3.99 7.39
CA SER A 190 -21.77 3.30 8.09
C SER A 190 -22.75 4.20 8.84
N GLY A 191 -22.35 5.43 9.18
CA GLY A 191 -23.22 6.44 9.78
C GLY A 191 -23.86 7.42 8.78
N THR A 192 -23.67 7.23 7.46
CA THR A 192 -24.25 8.10 6.43
C THR A 192 -25.68 7.68 6.15
N PRO A 193 -26.69 8.57 6.39
CA PRO A 193 -28.07 8.29 6.00
C PRO A 193 -28.21 8.34 4.48
N ASP A 194 -29.18 7.60 3.95
CA ASP A 194 -29.50 7.55 2.52
C ASP A 194 -28.28 7.50 1.59
N LEU A 195 -27.47 6.44 1.75
CA LEU A 195 -26.28 6.22 0.93
C LEU A 195 -26.59 6.31 -0.57
N ALA A 196 -27.77 5.84 -1.00
CA ALA A 196 -28.16 5.84 -2.40
C ALA A 196 -28.32 7.26 -2.97
N HIS A 197 -28.73 8.24 -2.16
CA HIS A 197 -28.77 9.65 -2.58
C HIS A 197 -27.37 10.15 -2.97
N HIS A 198 -26.36 9.86 -2.15
CA HIS A 198 -25.00 10.30 -2.41
C HIS A 198 -24.36 9.58 -3.62
N THR A 199 -24.65 8.29 -3.82
CA THR A 199 -24.03 7.50 -4.91
C THR A 199 -24.68 7.69 -6.28
N ARG A 200 -25.82 8.38 -6.36
CA ARG A 200 -26.52 8.69 -7.62
C ARG A 200 -26.26 10.11 -8.15
N GLN A 201 -25.53 10.91 -7.43
CA GLN A 201 -25.07 12.24 -7.88
C GLN A 201 -23.93 12.10 -8.87
#